data_aef23b94afe4721f7f9c510088666d6f
#
_entry.id   aef23b94afe4721f7f9c510088666d6f
#
_cell.length_a   1.000
_cell.length_b   1.000
_cell.length_c   1.000
_cell.angle_alpha   90.00
_cell.angle_beta   90.00
_cell.angle_gamma   90.00
#
_symmetry.space_group_name_H-M   'P 1'
#
loop_
_entity.id
_entity.type
_entity.pdbx_description
1 polymer ?
#
loop_
_entity_poly.entity_id
_entity_poly.type
_entity_poly.pdbx_seq_one_letter_code
_entity_poly.pdbx_strand_id
1 'polypeptide(L)'
;MPMIEQCREIVHKFNAVYGETLTEPQIILPENASCCRLPGIDGKAKMSKSLGNCIYLSDEPKEIERKVMSMFTDPNHIKVSDPGRVEGNPVFLYLDVFCEPEDFSQFLPEYSSLQELKEHYQRGGLGDIKVKRFLSQVLQSRLQPIYQRRKEWEQRLPEVYEMLYQGSMAARKRAEQTLEAVRHAMKIDYFTQNSLLQ
;
A
#
# COMPACT_ATOMS: atom_id res chain seq x y z
N MET A 1 -0.70 6.91 -11.74
CA MET A 1 -0.80 7.04 -13.22
C MET A 1 -0.26 8.39 -13.69
N PRO A 2 -0.84 9.57 -13.40
CA PRO A 2 -0.38 10.83 -14.01
C PRO A 2 1.12 11.12 -13.86
N MET A 3 1.72 10.79 -12.72
CA MET A 3 3.16 11.02 -12.49
C MET A 3 4.06 10.18 -13.41
N ILE A 4 3.73 8.92 -13.65
CA ILE A 4 4.52 8.06 -14.54
C ILE A 4 4.34 8.50 -16.00
N GLU A 5 3.13 8.87 -16.41
CA GLU A 5 2.87 9.40 -17.74
C GLU A 5 3.64 10.70 -18.00
N GLN A 6 3.66 11.60 -17.01
CA GLN A 6 4.48 12.81 -17.08
C GLN A 6 5.99 12.50 -17.19
N CYS A 7 6.49 11.52 -16.41
CA CYS A 7 7.88 11.08 -16.53
C CYS A 7 8.19 10.51 -17.93
N ARG A 8 7.27 9.71 -18.49
CA ARG A 8 7.42 9.17 -19.84
C ARG A 8 7.48 10.27 -20.90
N GLU A 9 6.61 11.28 -20.80
CA GLU A 9 6.66 12.43 -21.69
C GLU A 9 7.98 13.19 -21.60
N ILE A 10 8.52 13.39 -20.38
CA ILE A 10 9.82 14.05 -20.19
C ILE A 10 10.93 13.23 -20.84
N VAL A 11 10.97 11.91 -20.60
CA VAL A 11 11.95 11.01 -21.21
C VAL A 11 11.86 11.06 -22.73
N HIS A 12 10.65 10.95 -23.28
CA HIS A 12 10.42 10.98 -24.73
C HIS A 12 10.90 12.29 -25.36
N LYS A 13 10.53 13.44 -24.77
CA LYS A 13 10.96 14.77 -25.24
C LYS A 13 12.48 14.96 -25.15
N PHE A 14 13.08 14.49 -24.04
CA PHE A 14 14.53 14.57 -23.86
C PHE A 14 15.26 13.73 -24.89
N ASN A 15 14.89 12.47 -25.05
CA ASN A 15 15.53 11.57 -26.00
C ASN A 15 15.36 12.00 -27.46
N ALA A 16 14.22 12.62 -27.80
CA ALA A 16 14.00 13.17 -29.14
C ALA A 16 14.95 14.32 -29.50
N VAL A 17 15.39 15.09 -28.50
CA VAL A 17 16.29 16.26 -28.72
C VAL A 17 17.76 15.87 -28.59
N TYR A 18 18.09 15.02 -27.58
CA TYR A 18 19.48 14.75 -27.20
C TYR A 18 19.95 13.32 -27.50
N GLY A 19 19.11 12.50 -28.13
CA GLY A 19 19.38 11.09 -28.38
C GLY A 19 18.98 10.19 -27.22
N GLU A 20 18.96 8.88 -27.46
CA GLU A 20 18.58 7.84 -26.52
C GLU A 20 19.50 7.83 -25.29
N THR A 21 19.07 8.51 -24.22
CA THR A 21 19.86 8.69 -22.98
C THR A 21 19.09 8.20 -21.74
N LEU A 22 17.81 8.53 -21.64
CA LEU A 22 16.96 8.19 -20.51
C LEU A 22 16.11 6.96 -20.82
N THR A 23 15.98 6.06 -19.84
CA THR A 23 15.11 4.88 -19.93
C THR A 23 13.67 5.27 -19.62
N GLU A 24 12.75 4.88 -20.50
CA GLU A 24 11.31 5.11 -20.28
C GLU A 24 10.78 4.26 -19.12
N PRO A 25 10.12 4.88 -18.13
CA PRO A 25 9.58 4.13 -16.98
C PRO A 25 8.35 3.33 -17.39
N GLN A 26 8.25 2.11 -16.83
CA GLN A 26 7.08 1.25 -16.97
C GLN A 26 6.19 1.31 -15.74
N ILE A 27 4.88 1.20 -15.96
CA ILE A 27 3.89 1.16 -14.87
C ILE A 27 3.69 -0.29 -14.46
N ILE A 28 3.84 -0.57 -13.17
CA ILE A 28 3.44 -1.82 -12.55
C ILE A 28 2.20 -1.53 -11.70
N LEU A 29 1.11 -2.21 -12.00
CA LEU A 29 -0.15 -2.13 -11.27
C LEU A 29 -0.38 -3.44 -10.51
N PRO A 30 -1.07 -3.40 -9.34
CA PRO A 30 -1.47 -4.61 -8.67
C PRO A 30 -2.48 -5.39 -9.53
N GLU A 31 -2.40 -6.72 -9.51
CA GLU A 31 -3.32 -7.59 -10.23
C GLU A 31 -4.76 -7.45 -9.73
N ASN A 32 -4.92 -7.34 -8.40
CA ASN A 32 -6.23 -7.07 -7.79
C ASN A 32 -6.52 -5.56 -7.79
N ALA A 33 -7.53 -5.14 -8.53
CA ALA A 33 -7.95 -3.74 -8.63
C ALA A 33 -8.32 -3.12 -7.27
N SER A 34 -8.83 -3.91 -6.31
CA SER A 34 -9.14 -3.46 -4.95
C SER A 34 -7.91 -3.00 -4.19
N CYS A 35 -6.71 -3.52 -4.54
CA CYS A 35 -5.43 -3.10 -3.96
C CYS A 35 -4.95 -1.72 -4.46
N CYS A 36 -5.52 -1.20 -5.54
CA CYS A 36 -5.10 0.11 -6.09
C CYS A 36 -5.35 1.27 -5.14
N ARG A 37 -6.43 1.21 -4.35
CA ARG A 37 -6.80 2.29 -3.44
C ARG A 37 -7.67 1.79 -2.29
N LEU A 38 -7.07 1.59 -1.13
CA LEU A 38 -7.81 1.32 0.10
C LEU A 38 -8.39 2.61 0.69
N PRO A 39 -9.68 2.63 1.07
CA PRO A 39 -10.25 3.73 1.84
C PRO A 39 -9.68 3.75 3.26
N GLY A 40 -9.75 4.90 3.92
CA GLY A 40 -9.54 4.99 5.35
C GLY A 40 -10.62 4.25 6.16
N ILE A 41 -10.38 4.08 7.45
CA ILE A 41 -11.35 3.43 8.35
C ILE A 41 -12.69 4.18 8.43
N ASP A 42 -12.71 5.46 8.04
CA ASP A 42 -13.91 6.30 7.92
C ASP A 42 -14.78 5.99 6.69
N GLY A 43 -14.29 5.15 5.76
CA GLY A 43 -15.00 4.77 4.54
C GLY A 43 -15.23 5.89 3.52
N LYS A 44 -14.71 7.10 3.77
CA LYS A 44 -14.97 8.29 2.94
C LYS A 44 -13.75 8.72 2.14
N ALA A 45 -12.65 8.92 2.79
CA ALA A 45 -11.42 9.42 2.19
C ALA A 45 -10.41 8.29 1.96
N LYS A 46 -9.43 8.55 1.08
CA LYS A 46 -8.24 7.71 0.99
C LYS A 46 -7.54 7.69 2.34
N MET A 47 -6.97 6.55 2.70
CA MET A 47 -6.11 6.40 3.88
C MET A 47 -5.02 7.50 3.91
N SER A 48 -4.97 8.27 4.98
CA SER A 48 -4.04 9.40 5.16
C SER A 48 -3.61 9.56 6.61
N LYS A 49 -2.31 9.76 6.82
CA LYS A 49 -1.76 10.02 8.16
C LYS A 49 -2.35 11.28 8.79
N SER A 50 -2.51 12.35 8.01
CA SER A 50 -3.04 13.63 8.49
C SER A 50 -4.51 13.57 8.90
N LEU A 51 -5.28 12.63 8.36
CA LEU A 51 -6.68 12.40 8.72
C LEU A 51 -6.84 11.43 9.90
N GLY A 52 -5.78 10.75 10.33
CA GLY A 52 -5.85 9.75 11.39
C GLY A 52 -6.68 8.51 11.06
N ASN A 53 -7.02 8.31 9.78
CA ASN A 53 -7.89 7.23 9.31
C ASN A 53 -7.11 6.01 8.78
N CYS A 54 -5.85 5.84 9.21
CA CYS A 54 -4.95 4.78 8.75
C CYS A 54 -4.82 3.65 9.78
N ILE A 55 -4.71 2.41 9.31
CA ILE A 55 -4.10 1.30 10.04
C ILE A 55 -2.61 1.29 9.64
N TYR A 56 -1.72 1.39 10.63
CA TYR A 56 -0.28 1.39 10.41
C TYR A 56 0.30 -0.01 10.53
N LEU A 57 1.34 -0.31 9.76
CA LEU A 57 2.11 -1.57 9.89
C LEU A 57 2.81 -1.69 11.27
N SER A 58 2.92 -0.58 11.99
CA SER A 58 3.48 -0.51 13.33
C SER A 58 2.44 -0.54 14.45
N ASP A 59 1.15 -0.59 14.11
CA ASP A 59 0.10 -0.65 15.14
C ASP A 59 0.19 -1.97 15.90
N GLU A 60 0.02 -1.87 17.21
CA GLU A 60 -0.11 -3.05 18.07
C GLU A 60 -1.45 -3.77 17.83
N PRO A 61 -1.54 -5.08 18.10
CA PRO A 61 -2.76 -5.85 17.86
C PRO A 61 -4.03 -5.22 18.44
N LYS A 62 -3.95 -4.68 19.66
CA LYS A 62 -5.08 -3.97 20.32
C LYS A 62 -5.49 -2.71 19.57
N GLU A 63 -4.54 -1.98 19.00
CA GLU A 63 -4.81 -0.76 18.23
C GLU A 63 -5.43 -1.10 16.87
N ILE A 64 -4.98 -2.18 16.21
CA ILE A 64 -5.61 -2.70 14.99
C ILE A 64 -7.06 -3.07 15.27
N GLU A 65 -7.33 -3.84 16.34
CA GLU A 65 -8.68 -4.22 16.73
C GLU A 65 -9.56 -2.98 17.00
N ARG A 66 -9.06 -2.01 17.76
CA ARG A 66 -9.77 -0.75 18.06
C ARG A 66 -10.15 -0.01 16.78
N LYS A 67 -9.19 0.12 15.83
CA LYS A 67 -9.40 0.79 14.55
C LYS A 67 -10.41 0.04 13.68
N VAL A 68 -10.31 -1.28 13.59
CA VAL A 68 -11.27 -2.10 12.84
C VAL A 68 -12.67 -2.01 13.44
N MET A 69 -12.80 -2.07 14.76
CA MET A 69 -14.09 -1.93 15.43
C MET A 69 -14.73 -0.55 15.22
N SER A 70 -13.90 0.50 15.03
CA SER A 70 -14.36 1.86 14.71
C SER A 70 -14.62 2.10 13.22
N MET A 71 -14.35 1.15 12.32
CA MET A 71 -14.61 1.30 10.90
C MET A 71 -16.07 1.65 10.63
N PHE A 72 -16.26 2.52 9.65
CA PHE A 72 -17.58 2.83 9.12
C PHE A 72 -18.24 1.56 8.58
N THR A 73 -19.54 1.44 8.82
CA THR A 73 -20.41 0.40 8.26
C THR A 73 -21.69 1.04 7.72
N ASP A 74 -22.60 0.24 7.19
CA ASP A 74 -23.88 0.75 6.65
C ASP A 74 -24.71 1.40 7.77
N PRO A 75 -25.03 2.70 7.71
CA PRO A 75 -25.84 3.37 8.71
C PRO A 75 -27.30 2.89 8.76
N ASN A 76 -27.76 2.19 7.74
CA ASN A 76 -29.11 1.61 7.69
C ASN A 76 -29.18 0.20 8.32
N HIS A 77 -28.03 -0.44 8.55
CA HIS A 77 -27.92 -1.75 9.21
C HIS A 77 -27.90 -1.59 10.74
N ILE A 78 -29.08 -1.21 11.31
CA ILE A 78 -29.21 -0.91 12.75
C ILE A 78 -29.38 -2.18 13.57
N LYS A 79 -30.19 -3.11 13.09
CA LYS A 79 -30.44 -4.41 13.73
C LYS A 79 -29.75 -5.51 12.95
N VAL A 80 -29.35 -6.58 13.64
CA VAL A 80 -28.74 -7.76 12.99
C VAL A 80 -29.64 -8.37 11.91
N SER A 81 -30.98 -8.24 12.05
CA SER A 81 -31.95 -8.72 11.07
C SER A 81 -32.05 -7.87 9.82
N ASP A 82 -31.53 -6.64 9.86
CA ASP A 82 -31.66 -5.72 8.72
C ASP A 82 -30.72 -6.16 7.59
N PRO A 83 -31.10 -6.04 6.32
CA PRO A 83 -30.20 -6.20 5.19
C PRO A 83 -29.06 -5.16 5.24
N GLY A 84 -27.84 -5.62 5.08
CA GLY A 84 -26.67 -4.73 5.07
C GLY A 84 -26.15 -4.47 3.65
N ARG A 85 -25.51 -3.34 3.44
CA ARG A 85 -24.89 -2.97 2.16
C ARG A 85 -23.40 -3.29 2.17
N VAL A 86 -22.95 -4.06 1.19
CA VAL A 86 -21.53 -4.43 1.01
C VAL A 86 -20.78 -3.37 0.20
N GLU A 87 -21.41 -2.79 -0.82
CA GLU A 87 -20.81 -1.80 -1.71
C GLU A 87 -20.42 -0.54 -0.94
N GLY A 88 -19.15 -0.17 -1.05
CA GLY A 88 -18.60 1.01 -0.37
C GLY A 88 -18.39 0.83 1.15
N ASN A 89 -18.66 -0.36 1.68
CA ASN A 89 -18.38 -0.70 3.07
C ASN A 89 -16.89 -1.04 3.23
N PRO A 90 -16.10 -0.24 3.96
CA PRO A 90 -14.65 -0.45 4.09
C PRO A 90 -14.30 -1.80 4.70
N VAL A 91 -15.13 -2.37 5.56
CA VAL A 91 -14.87 -3.69 6.16
C VAL A 91 -14.79 -4.77 5.08
N PHE A 92 -15.73 -4.78 4.15
CA PHE A 92 -15.73 -5.74 3.05
C PHE A 92 -14.65 -5.43 1.99
N LEU A 93 -14.36 -4.15 1.73
CA LEU A 93 -13.26 -3.77 0.84
C LEU A 93 -11.91 -4.26 1.36
N TYR A 94 -11.69 -4.20 2.68
CA TYR A 94 -10.48 -4.76 3.29
C TYR A 94 -10.48 -6.30 3.25
N LEU A 95 -11.61 -6.95 3.46
CA LEU A 95 -11.72 -8.41 3.30
C LEU A 95 -11.45 -8.84 1.85
N ASP A 96 -11.90 -8.09 0.85
CA ASP A 96 -11.60 -8.35 -0.58
C ASP A 96 -10.10 -8.32 -0.90
N VAL A 97 -9.32 -7.56 -0.12
CA VAL A 97 -7.87 -7.42 -0.32
C VAL A 97 -7.07 -8.43 0.49
N PHE A 98 -7.47 -8.70 1.73
CA PHE A 98 -6.62 -9.40 2.70
C PHE A 98 -7.09 -10.79 3.08
N CYS A 99 -8.38 -11.13 2.83
CA CYS A 99 -8.94 -12.40 3.21
C CYS A 99 -8.61 -13.49 2.18
N GLU A 100 -8.09 -14.61 2.68
CA GLU A 100 -7.83 -15.82 1.91
C GLU A 100 -8.80 -16.94 2.34
N PRO A 101 -9.01 -17.97 1.51
CA PRO A 101 -9.93 -19.07 1.85
C PRO A 101 -9.62 -19.74 3.19
N GLU A 102 -8.35 -19.86 3.56
CA GLU A 102 -7.89 -20.49 4.79
C GLU A 102 -8.30 -19.73 6.05
N ASP A 103 -8.51 -18.42 5.95
CA ASP A 103 -8.94 -17.59 7.08
C ASP A 103 -10.33 -17.99 7.59
N PHE A 104 -11.18 -18.50 6.71
CA PHE A 104 -12.51 -18.98 7.12
C PHE A 104 -12.38 -20.20 8.03
N SER A 105 -11.61 -21.19 7.63
CA SER A 105 -11.41 -22.40 8.44
C SER A 105 -10.80 -22.09 9.81
N GLN A 106 -9.98 -21.05 9.90
CA GLN A 106 -9.27 -20.67 11.10
C GLN A 106 -10.09 -19.74 12.02
N PHE A 107 -10.80 -18.77 11.46
CA PHE A 107 -11.40 -17.68 12.24
C PHE A 107 -12.92 -17.61 12.16
N LEU A 108 -13.52 -18.18 11.10
CA LEU A 108 -14.97 -18.09 10.87
C LEU A 108 -15.52 -19.35 10.19
N PRO A 109 -15.39 -20.55 10.81
CA PRO A 109 -15.62 -21.85 10.15
C PRO A 109 -17.07 -22.12 9.74
N GLU A 110 -18.03 -21.29 10.14
CA GLU A 110 -19.42 -21.37 9.69
C GLU A 110 -19.65 -20.85 8.28
N TYR A 111 -18.64 -20.27 7.62
CA TYR A 111 -18.68 -19.83 6.22
C TYR A 111 -17.55 -20.49 5.43
N SER A 112 -17.84 -20.79 4.18
CA SER A 112 -16.87 -21.39 3.26
C SER A 112 -16.14 -20.37 2.40
N SER A 113 -16.66 -19.15 2.28
CA SER A 113 -16.11 -18.12 1.40
C SER A 113 -16.55 -16.70 1.79
N LEU A 114 -15.79 -15.71 1.29
CA LEU A 114 -16.15 -14.30 1.44
C LEU A 114 -17.46 -13.96 0.72
N GLN A 115 -17.74 -14.63 -0.39
CA GLN A 115 -18.99 -14.44 -1.12
C GLN A 115 -20.21 -14.86 -0.28
N GLU A 116 -20.14 -16.02 0.36
CA GLU A 116 -21.20 -16.50 1.28
C GLU A 116 -21.40 -15.54 2.46
N LEU A 117 -20.32 -15.01 3.04
CA LEU A 117 -20.38 -14.02 4.10
C LEU A 117 -21.07 -12.72 3.64
N LYS A 118 -20.74 -12.23 2.44
CA LYS A 118 -21.37 -11.06 1.82
C LYS A 118 -22.86 -11.26 1.57
N GLU A 119 -23.23 -12.41 1.01
CA GLU A 119 -24.64 -12.75 0.75
C GLU A 119 -25.46 -12.83 2.03
N HIS A 120 -24.88 -13.41 3.10
CA HIS A 120 -25.54 -13.43 4.40
C HIS A 120 -25.72 -12.01 4.97
N TYR A 121 -24.71 -11.16 4.87
CA TYR A 121 -24.80 -9.77 5.33
C TYR A 121 -25.87 -8.98 4.55
N GLN A 122 -25.94 -9.16 3.23
CA GLN A 122 -26.94 -8.51 2.39
C GLN A 122 -28.37 -9.02 2.63
N ARG A 123 -28.53 -10.28 3.02
CA ARG A 123 -29.83 -10.87 3.34
C ARG A 123 -30.35 -10.43 4.71
N GLY A 124 -29.47 -10.00 5.60
CA GLY A 124 -29.75 -9.79 7.02
C GLY A 124 -29.52 -11.04 7.85
N GLY A 125 -29.35 -10.86 9.15
CA GLY A 125 -29.04 -11.92 10.10
C GLY A 125 -27.55 -11.97 10.53
N LEU A 126 -26.69 -11.10 9.97
CA LEU A 126 -25.29 -11.04 10.31
C LEU A 126 -24.92 -9.61 10.77
N GLY A 127 -24.54 -9.47 12.04
CA GLY A 127 -24.20 -8.16 12.62
C GLY A 127 -22.78 -7.70 12.29
N ASP A 128 -22.59 -6.38 12.16
CA ASP A 128 -21.32 -5.71 11.87
C ASP A 128 -20.16 -6.14 12.78
N ILE A 129 -20.43 -6.31 14.07
CA ILE A 129 -19.42 -6.69 15.06
C ILE A 129 -18.75 -8.02 14.69
N LYS A 130 -19.51 -8.98 14.19
CA LYS A 130 -18.97 -10.30 13.81
C LYS A 130 -18.06 -10.17 12.60
N VAL A 131 -18.47 -9.44 11.58
CA VAL A 131 -17.67 -9.19 10.37
C VAL A 131 -16.40 -8.41 10.72
N LYS A 132 -16.50 -7.38 11.55
CA LYS A 132 -15.34 -6.61 12.04
C LYS A 132 -14.35 -7.45 12.85
N ARG A 133 -14.84 -8.35 13.71
CA ARG A 133 -13.97 -9.28 14.44
C ARG A 133 -13.21 -10.20 13.47
N PHE A 134 -13.90 -10.74 12.48
CA PHE A 134 -13.28 -11.56 11.46
C PHE A 134 -12.20 -10.76 10.70
N LEU A 135 -12.51 -9.56 10.23
CA LEU A 135 -11.51 -8.70 9.59
C LEU A 135 -10.32 -8.41 10.51
N SER A 136 -10.56 -8.16 11.80
CA SER A 136 -9.49 -7.91 12.76
C SER A 136 -8.54 -9.10 12.87
N GLN A 137 -9.07 -10.32 12.90
CA GLN A 137 -8.28 -11.56 12.96
C GLN A 137 -7.47 -11.76 11.68
N VAL A 138 -8.08 -11.56 10.52
CA VAL A 138 -7.41 -11.60 9.21
C VAL A 138 -6.26 -10.58 9.15
N LEU A 139 -6.52 -9.32 9.49
CA LEU A 139 -5.48 -8.29 9.47
C LEU A 139 -4.35 -8.57 10.47
N GLN A 140 -4.68 -9.04 11.67
CA GLN A 140 -3.66 -9.39 12.65
C GLN A 140 -2.79 -10.55 12.16
N SER A 141 -3.34 -11.57 11.53
CA SER A 141 -2.56 -12.68 10.96
C SER A 141 -1.57 -12.20 9.89
N ARG A 142 -1.94 -11.20 9.07
CA ARG A 142 -1.07 -10.63 8.02
C ARG A 142 -0.05 -9.64 8.57
N LEU A 143 -0.42 -8.84 9.56
CA LEU A 143 0.42 -7.75 10.07
C LEU A 143 1.35 -8.17 11.20
N GLN A 144 0.99 -9.20 11.99
CA GLN A 144 1.79 -9.66 13.12
C GLN A 144 3.23 -10.04 12.75
N PRO A 145 3.52 -10.78 11.64
CA PRO A 145 4.90 -11.09 11.25
C PRO A 145 5.71 -9.83 10.91
N ILE A 146 5.06 -8.82 10.33
CA ILE A 146 5.69 -7.53 10.00
C ILE A 146 6.01 -6.77 11.28
N TYR A 147 5.06 -6.71 12.20
CA TYR A 147 5.22 -6.08 13.50
C TYR A 147 6.36 -6.72 14.31
N GLN A 148 6.42 -8.06 14.36
CA GLN A 148 7.48 -8.78 15.06
C GLN A 148 8.87 -8.48 14.48
N ARG A 149 9.03 -8.57 13.15
CA ARG A 149 10.30 -8.20 12.48
C ARG A 149 10.69 -6.75 12.77
N ARG A 150 9.71 -5.83 12.78
CA ARG A 150 9.98 -4.45 13.16
C ARG A 150 10.53 -4.35 14.58
N LYS A 151 9.96 -5.07 15.56
CA LYS A 151 10.45 -5.10 16.95
C LYS A 151 11.89 -5.66 17.05
N GLU A 152 12.22 -6.66 16.27
CA GLU A 152 13.59 -7.18 16.18
C GLU A 152 14.56 -6.12 15.65
N TRP A 153 14.19 -5.41 14.58
CA TRP A 153 15.01 -4.35 13.99
C TRP A 153 15.12 -3.11 14.89
N GLU A 154 14.12 -2.80 15.70
CA GLU A 154 14.19 -1.73 16.69
C GLU A 154 15.30 -1.96 17.74
N GLN A 155 15.68 -3.21 17.97
CA GLN A 155 16.82 -3.57 18.83
C GLN A 155 18.18 -3.46 18.12
N ARG A 156 18.18 -3.29 16.80
CA ARG A 156 19.36 -3.32 15.94
C ARG A 156 19.51 -2.04 15.13
N LEU A 157 19.21 -0.90 15.74
CA LEU A 157 19.24 0.42 15.06
C LEU A 157 20.57 0.73 14.35
N PRO A 158 21.76 0.42 14.89
CA PRO A 158 23.02 0.65 14.17
C PRO A 158 23.06 -0.05 12.81
N GLU A 159 22.56 -1.29 12.72
CA GLU A 159 22.51 -2.05 11.47
C GLU A 159 21.49 -1.45 10.50
N VAL A 160 20.34 -0.95 11.01
CA VAL A 160 19.35 -0.23 10.19
C VAL A 160 19.97 1.02 9.57
N TYR A 161 20.74 1.80 10.34
CA TYR A 161 21.44 2.97 9.82
C TYR A 161 22.50 2.60 8.79
N GLU A 162 23.25 1.52 8.99
CA GLU A 162 24.23 1.04 8.01
C GLU A 162 23.54 0.62 6.70
N MET A 163 22.42 -0.13 6.77
CA MET A 163 21.65 -0.48 5.58
C MET A 163 21.14 0.76 4.83
N LEU A 164 20.64 1.76 5.56
CA LEU A 164 20.18 3.03 4.98
C LEU A 164 21.33 3.79 4.31
N TYR A 165 22.51 3.80 4.94
CA TYR A 165 23.72 4.43 4.38
C TYR A 165 24.14 3.74 3.08
N GLN A 166 24.29 2.41 3.11
CA GLN A 166 24.68 1.63 1.93
C GLN A 166 23.65 1.75 0.79
N GLY A 167 22.36 1.69 1.13
CA GLY A 167 21.28 1.91 0.16
C GLY A 167 21.33 3.32 -0.46
N SER A 168 21.59 4.34 0.35
CA SER A 168 21.74 5.72 -0.10
C SER A 168 22.95 5.90 -1.02
N MET A 169 24.08 5.27 -0.69
CA MET A 169 25.28 5.29 -1.55
C MET A 169 25.03 4.59 -2.89
N ALA A 170 24.34 3.45 -2.89
CA ALA A 170 24.00 2.74 -4.11
C ALA A 170 23.03 3.58 -5.00
N ALA A 171 22.03 4.19 -4.42
CA ALA A 171 21.09 5.09 -5.12
C ALA A 171 21.81 6.33 -5.68
N ARG A 172 22.70 6.93 -4.87
CA ARG A 172 23.52 8.08 -5.31
C ARG A 172 24.37 7.73 -6.51
N LYS A 173 25.10 6.60 -6.46
CA LYS A 173 25.94 6.14 -7.58
C LYS A 173 25.09 6.00 -8.87
N ARG A 174 23.90 5.44 -8.78
CA ARG A 174 22.99 5.29 -9.92
C ARG A 174 22.50 6.64 -10.46
N ALA A 175 22.15 7.55 -9.57
CA ALA A 175 21.71 8.90 -9.93
C ALA A 175 22.85 9.70 -10.58
N GLU A 176 24.09 9.61 -10.08
CA GLU A 176 25.28 10.25 -10.65
C GLU A 176 25.53 9.75 -12.07
N GLN A 177 25.50 8.44 -12.31
CA GLN A 177 25.67 7.87 -13.65
C GLN A 177 24.63 8.41 -14.66
N THR A 178 23.36 8.48 -14.23
CA THR A 178 22.29 9.02 -15.07
C THR A 178 22.48 10.51 -15.33
N LEU A 179 22.88 11.27 -14.30
CA LEU A 179 23.10 12.71 -14.43
C LEU A 179 24.30 13.03 -15.32
N GLU A 180 25.37 12.24 -15.25
CA GLU A 180 26.53 12.36 -16.14
C GLU A 180 26.13 12.10 -17.59
N ALA A 181 25.36 11.04 -17.87
CA ALA A 181 24.85 10.74 -19.19
C ALA A 181 23.98 11.88 -19.74
N VAL A 182 23.10 12.44 -18.91
CA VAL A 182 22.26 13.61 -19.28
C VAL A 182 23.12 14.84 -19.59
N ARG A 183 24.09 15.16 -18.71
CA ARG A 183 25.00 16.31 -18.94
C ARG A 183 25.81 16.16 -20.21
N HIS A 184 26.31 14.96 -20.49
CA HIS A 184 27.04 14.65 -21.69
C HIS A 184 26.18 14.83 -22.96
N ALA A 185 24.97 14.28 -22.96
CA ALA A 185 24.02 14.42 -24.06
C ALA A 185 23.66 15.89 -24.33
N MET A 186 23.49 16.68 -23.28
CA MET A 186 23.23 18.12 -23.36
C MET A 186 24.48 18.98 -23.71
N LYS A 187 25.67 18.37 -23.72
CA LYS A 187 26.97 19.07 -23.92
C LYS A 187 27.25 20.15 -22.85
N ILE A 188 26.91 19.86 -21.59
CA ILE A 188 27.14 20.73 -20.42
C ILE A 188 28.07 20.08 -19.38
N ASP A 189 28.92 19.18 -19.83
CA ASP A 189 29.92 18.44 -19.04
C ASP A 189 31.33 19.11 -19.09
N TYR A 190 31.36 20.44 -19.05
CA TYR A 190 32.56 21.26 -19.24
C TYR A 190 33.75 20.92 -18.34
N PHE A 191 33.52 20.37 -17.14
CA PHE A 191 34.57 20.11 -16.16
C PHE A 191 34.94 18.64 -16.03
N THR A 192 34.30 17.76 -16.81
CA THR A 192 34.60 16.30 -16.79
C THR A 192 35.69 15.92 -17.77
N GLN A 193 36.00 16.79 -18.77
CA GLN A 193 37.10 16.60 -19.69
C GLN A 193 38.27 17.47 -19.25
N ASN A 194 39.36 16.85 -18.75
CA ASN A 194 40.65 17.52 -18.49
C ASN A 194 41.28 18.19 -19.71
N SER A 195 40.61 18.19 -20.85
CA SER A 195 41.11 18.73 -22.14
C SER A 195 40.96 20.26 -22.32
N LEU A 196 40.26 20.93 -21.38
CA LEU A 196 40.10 22.39 -21.45
C LEU A 196 41.08 23.15 -20.53
N LEU A 197 41.96 22.42 -19.81
CA LEU A 197 42.98 23.00 -18.93
C LEU A 197 44.41 22.72 -19.38
N GLN A 198 44.59 22.29 -20.69
CA GLN A 198 45.89 22.18 -21.33
C GLN A 198 46.07 23.26 -22.41
#